data_d99d3f712f162586cc41bed50e0a8c6d
#
_entry.id   d99d3f712f162586cc41bed50e0a8c6d
#
_cell.length_a   1.000
_cell.length_b   1.000
_cell.length_c   1.000
_cell.angle_alpha   90.00
_cell.angle_beta   90.00
_cell.angle_gamma   90.00
#
_symmetry.space_group_name_H-M   'P 1'
#
loop_
_entity.id
_entity.type
_entity.pdbx_description
1 polymer ?
#
loop_
_entity_poly.entity_id
_entity_poly.type
_entity_poly.pdbx_seq_one_letter_code
_entity_poly.pdbx_strand_id
1 'polypeptide(L)'
;MKKSLLLLLMSVVLFSCDNTVKKNEKEIYIPKDLQEMDLKNPESKWSYDRMECTENFAIFWEKGFGNDLSNPPQLEGNPMAVDLENLKEKLESFYDYFYHTLQFAKKGSKCDKYRMMVMINYSLEGTAYGGDYDGEIGALWVAPNRLQDKKLNCIAHELGHSFQSQITCDGQGEAWGGSGFFEMTSQWMLWHVNPEWVTDENYHWVAFCKDTHKAFLQLTNIYRSPYVLEYWSQKHGLTVIADLFRQGKKGEDPAMTYKQMFNLT
;
A
#
# COMPACT_ATOMS: atom_id res chain seq x y z
N MET A 1 69.84 6.36 48.11
CA MET A 1 68.95 5.23 47.76
C MET A 1 67.59 5.83 47.31
N LYS A 2 67.38 5.93 45.96
CA LYS A 2 66.14 6.43 45.36
C LYS A 2 65.29 5.25 44.98
N LYS A 3 64.12 5.11 45.56
CA LYS A 3 63.12 4.11 45.15
C LYS A 3 62.25 4.70 44.05
N SER A 4 62.37 4.18 42.82
CA SER A 4 61.45 4.50 41.72
C SER A 4 60.19 3.70 41.89
N LEU A 5 59.06 4.41 41.94
CA LEU A 5 57.72 3.85 41.96
C LEU A 5 57.22 3.74 40.50
N LEU A 6 57.11 2.52 40.01
CA LEU A 6 56.59 2.25 38.67
C LEU A 6 55.07 2.21 38.73
N LEU A 7 54.39 3.23 38.16
CA LEU A 7 52.93 3.28 38.01
C LEU A 7 52.54 2.44 36.76
N LEU A 8 51.89 1.30 36.96
CA LEU A 8 51.32 0.51 35.93
C LEU A 8 49.94 1.09 35.54
N LEU A 9 49.84 1.79 34.41
CA LEU A 9 48.57 2.20 33.85
C LEU A 9 47.88 1.01 33.22
N MET A 10 46.82 0.52 33.87
CA MET A 10 45.92 -0.51 33.31
C MET A 10 44.89 0.20 32.43
N SER A 11 45.08 0.17 31.12
CA SER A 11 44.10 0.66 30.15
C SER A 11 42.95 -0.36 30.08
N VAL A 12 41.81 0.01 30.69
CA VAL A 12 40.56 -0.72 30.52
C VAL A 12 40.01 -0.37 29.13
N VAL A 13 40.16 -1.29 28.19
CA VAL A 13 39.48 -1.23 26.89
C VAL A 13 38.04 -1.66 27.13
N LEU A 14 37.16 -0.70 27.23
CA LEU A 14 35.71 -0.95 27.18
C LEU A 14 35.35 -1.39 25.76
N PHE A 15 35.18 -2.67 25.54
CA PHE A 15 34.48 -3.19 24.39
C PHE A 15 33.00 -2.83 24.56
N SER A 16 32.56 -1.74 23.90
CA SER A 16 31.16 -1.49 23.67
C SER A 16 30.69 -2.55 22.66
N CYS A 17 29.99 -3.58 23.14
CA CYS A 17 29.20 -4.45 22.29
C CYS A 17 27.98 -3.64 21.84
N ASP A 18 28.08 -2.97 20.70
CA ASP A 18 26.93 -2.48 19.98
C ASP A 18 26.17 -3.70 19.42
N ASN A 19 25.29 -4.25 20.25
CA ASN A 19 24.25 -5.17 19.83
C ASN A 19 23.13 -4.39 19.13
N THR A 20 23.45 -3.68 18.05
CA THR A 20 22.44 -3.32 17.06
C THR A 20 21.99 -4.63 16.41
N VAL A 21 20.87 -5.16 16.89
CA VAL A 21 20.10 -6.16 16.15
C VAL A 21 19.85 -5.54 14.78
N LYS A 22 20.55 -6.00 13.75
CA LYS A 22 20.25 -5.62 12.36
C LYS A 22 18.81 -6.05 12.15
N LYS A 23 17.89 -5.08 12.11
CA LYS A 23 16.52 -5.30 11.67
C LYS A 23 16.65 -5.98 10.31
N ASN A 24 16.13 -7.19 10.13
CA ASN A 24 16.20 -7.88 8.85
C ASN A 24 15.51 -6.97 7.83
N GLU A 25 16.28 -6.39 6.92
CA GLU A 25 15.73 -5.57 5.85
C GLU A 25 14.86 -6.46 4.97
N LYS A 26 13.66 -5.95 4.61
CA LYS A 26 12.77 -6.65 3.68
C LYS A 26 13.43 -6.76 2.31
N GLU A 27 13.18 -7.88 1.65
CA GLU A 27 13.65 -8.15 0.30
C GLU A 27 12.78 -7.41 -0.74
N ILE A 28 13.27 -7.31 -1.98
CA ILE A 28 12.49 -6.88 -3.14
C ILE A 28 12.12 -8.15 -3.91
N TYR A 29 10.83 -8.40 -4.09
CA TYR A 29 10.35 -9.42 -5.00
C TYR A 29 10.58 -8.96 -6.45
N ILE A 30 11.17 -9.79 -7.29
CA ILE A 30 11.32 -9.48 -8.72
C ILE A 30 10.24 -10.23 -9.50
N PRO A 31 9.21 -9.52 -9.99
CA PRO A 31 8.10 -10.11 -10.75
C PRO A 31 8.58 -10.81 -12.03
N LYS A 32 7.80 -11.77 -12.51
CA LYS A 32 8.13 -12.54 -13.72
C LYS A 32 8.36 -11.67 -14.96
N ASP A 33 7.55 -10.64 -15.12
CA ASP A 33 7.68 -9.68 -16.23
C ASP A 33 8.95 -8.81 -16.16
N LEU A 34 9.55 -8.69 -14.96
CA LEU A 34 10.81 -7.97 -14.75
C LEU A 34 12.04 -8.91 -14.75
N GLN A 35 11.85 -10.24 -14.63
CA GLN A 35 12.97 -11.20 -14.58
C GLN A 35 13.76 -11.26 -15.89
N GLU A 36 13.11 -11.01 -17.04
CA GLU A 36 13.75 -10.98 -18.33
C GLU A 36 14.45 -9.63 -18.63
N MET A 37 14.25 -8.63 -17.77
CA MET A 37 14.83 -7.30 -17.90
C MET A 37 16.13 -7.22 -17.10
N ASP A 38 17.18 -6.64 -17.70
CA ASP A 38 18.40 -6.32 -16.96
C ASP A 38 18.18 -5.06 -16.10
N LEU A 39 17.76 -5.28 -14.85
CA LEU A 39 17.52 -4.19 -13.90
C LEU A 39 18.80 -3.45 -13.45
N LYS A 40 20.00 -3.98 -13.77
CA LYS A 40 21.28 -3.29 -13.54
C LYS A 40 21.65 -2.36 -14.67
N ASN A 41 21.02 -2.52 -15.84
CA ASN A 41 21.26 -1.64 -16.98
C ASN A 41 20.43 -0.35 -16.83
N PRO A 42 21.07 0.83 -16.72
CA PRO A 42 20.35 2.11 -16.61
C PRO A 42 19.48 2.43 -17.85
N GLU A 43 19.75 1.80 -18.99
CA GLU A 43 18.97 1.97 -20.20
C GLU A 43 17.67 1.13 -20.24
N SER A 44 17.50 0.17 -19.33
CA SER A 44 16.27 -0.60 -19.21
C SER A 44 15.09 0.30 -18.82
N LYS A 45 13.86 -0.08 -19.16
CA LYS A 45 12.64 0.65 -18.76
C LYS A 45 12.61 0.87 -17.25
N TRP A 46 12.84 -0.18 -16.48
CA TRP A 46 13.00 -0.19 -15.03
C TRP A 46 14.44 -0.54 -14.68
N SER A 47 15.01 0.12 -13.67
CA SER A 47 16.40 -0.11 -13.25
C SER A 47 16.56 0.22 -11.78
N TYR A 48 17.52 -0.45 -11.13
CA TYR A 48 17.89 -0.13 -9.74
C TYR A 48 18.46 1.28 -9.57
N ASP A 49 18.95 1.91 -10.66
CA ASP A 49 19.39 3.31 -10.62
C ASP A 49 18.21 4.29 -10.52
N ARG A 50 17.00 3.82 -10.77
CA ARG A 50 15.76 4.58 -10.69
C ARG A 50 14.79 3.87 -9.74
N MET A 51 15.27 3.67 -8.52
CA MET A 51 14.51 3.05 -7.45
C MET A 51 14.92 3.62 -6.10
N GLU A 52 13.95 3.83 -5.22
CA GLU A 52 14.17 4.05 -3.80
C GLU A 52 13.37 3.06 -2.96
N CYS A 53 13.91 2.73 -1.79
CA CYS A 53 13.25 1.88 -0.81
C CYS A 53 12.90 2.66 0.45
N THR A 54 11.72 2.39 0.96
CA THR A 54 11.35 2.67 2.35
C THR A 54 11.41 1.36 3.17
N GLU A 55 10.89 1.35 4.37
CA GLU A 55 10.81 0.10 5.16
C GLU A 55 9.93 -0.92 4.44
N ASN A 56 8.77 -0.49 3.91
CA ASN A 56 7.72 -1.38 3.39
C ASN A 56 7.53 -1.32 1.88
N PHE A 57 8.18 -0.40 1.18
CA PHE A 57 8.00 -0.22 -0.26
C PHE A 57 9.32 -0.23 -1.03
N ALA A 58 9.26 -0.74 -2.28
CA ALA A 58 10.24 -0.53 -3.33
C ALA A 58 9.59 0.30 -4.43
N ILE A 59 10.04 1.53 -4.62
CA ILE A 59 9.45 2.52 -5.52
C ILE A 59 10.35 2.65 -6.74
N PHE A 60 9.87 2.17 -7.87
CA PHE A 60 10.54 2.26 -9.17
C PHE A 60 9.91 3.35 -10.03
N TRP A 61 10.73 4.01 -10.86
CA TRP A 61 10.22 4.90 -11.89
C TRP A 61 10.84 4.64 -13.25
N GLU A 62 10.05 4.85 -14.30
CA GLU A 62 10.47 4.58 -15.66
C GLU A 62 11.63 5.47 -16.14
N LYS A 63 12.39 4.98 -17.12
CA LYS A 63 13.52 5.68 -17.74
C LYS A 63 13.18 7.10 -18.20
N GLY A 64 11.95 7.34 -18.66
CA GLY A 64 11.51 8.65 -19.15
C GLY A 64 11.66 9.79 -18.15
N PHE A 65 11.62 9.49 -16.86
CA PHE A 65 11.85 10.49 -15.80
C PHE A 65 13.31 10.92 -15.67
N GLY A 66 14.26 10.14 -16.17
CA GLY A 66 15.67 10.29 -15.80
C GLY A 66 15.90 9.88 -14.34
N ASN A 67 16.93 10.48 -13.70
CA ASN A 67 17.32 10.12 -12.33
C ASN A 67 16.73 11.05 -11.25
N ASP A 68 16.02 12.10 -11.65
CA ASP A 68 15.46 13.09 -10.73
C ASP A 68 13.95 13.24 -10.96
N LEU A 69 13.16 12.67 -10.07
CA LEU A 69 11.71 12.75 -10.09
C LEU A 69 11.16 14.15 -9.78
N SER A 70 11.95 15.01 -9.16
CA SER A 70 11.52 16.38 -8.84
C SER A 70 11.60 17.32 -10.03
N ASN A 71 12.46 16.99 -11.02
CA ASN A 71 12.66 17.80 -12.21
C ASN A 71 12.85 16.95 -13.48
N PRO A 72 11.93 16.03 -13.79
CA PRO A 72 12.01 15.18 -14.97
C PRO A 72 11.75 15.99 -16.25
N PRO A 73 12.10 15.45 -17.43
CA PRO A 73 11.65 16.00 -18.71
C PRO A 73 10.13 16.13 -18.75
N GLN A 74 9.63 17.11 -19.49
CA GLN A 74 8.20 17.22 -19.79
C GLN A 74 7.79 16.17 -20.82
N LEU A 75 6.57 15.65 -20.70
CA LEU A 75 5.98 14.78 -21.70
C LEU A 75 4.85 15.53 -22.41
N GLU A 76 5.04 15.78 -23.71
CA GLU A 76 4.07 16.56 -24.53
C GLU A 76 3.71 17.93 -23.91
N GLY A 77 4.68 18.59 -23.28
CA GLY A 77 4.49 19.87 -22.61
C GLY A 77 3.85 19.80 -21.21
N ASN A 78 3.51 18.60 -20.72
CA ASN A 78 2.95 18.42 -19.40
C ASN A 78 4.06 18.18 -18.36
N PRO A 79 3.94 18.75 -17.15
CA PRO A 79 4.89 18.51 -16.06
C PRO A 79 4.73 17.08 -15.55
N MET A 80 5.86 16.40 -15.34
CA MET A 80 5.93 15.01 -14.90
C MET A 80 6.54 14.88 -13.51
N ALA A 81 6.78 15.99 -12.80
CA ALA A 81 7.40 15.99 -11.49
C ALA A 81 6.58 15.21 -10.45
N VAL A 82 7.27 14.52 -9.56
CA VAL A 82 6.70 13.76 -8.45
C VAL A 82 7.39 14.18 -7.15
N ASP A 83 6.60 14.49 -6.14
CA ASP A 83 7.08 14.71 -4.78
C ASP A 83 7.31 13.35 -4.10
N LEU A 84 8.51 12.80 -4.30
CA LEU A 84 8.88 11.48 -3.81
C LEU A 84 8.91 11.40 -2.29
N GLU A 85 9.30 12.48 -1.60
CA GLU A 85 9.34 12.49 -0.14
C GLU A 85 7.93 12.41 0.45
N ASN A 86 6.98 13.21 -0.07
CA ASN A 86 5.58 13.11 0.33
C ASN A 86 4.99 11.73 0.01
N LEU A 87 5.34 11.16 -1.15
CA LEU A 87 4.87 9.81 -1.52
C LEU A 87 5.38 8.76 -0.53
N LYS A 88 6.67 8.76 -0.18
CA LYS A 88 7.27 7.82 0.79
C LYS A 88 6.61 7.93 2.16
N GLU A 89 6.46 9.16 2.68
CA GLU A 89 5.84 9.41 3.99
C GLU A 89 4.40 8.88 4.04
N LYS A 90 3.60 9.21 3.02
CA LYS A 90 2.19 8.81 2.95
C LYS A 90 2.02 7.31 2.77
N LEU A 91 2.80 6.68 1.91
CA LEU A 91 2.76 5.24 1.71
C LEU A 91 3.04 4.47 3.02
N GLU A 92 4.08 4.87 3.76
CA GLU A 92 4.40 4.25 5.06
C GLU A 92 3.28 4.45 6.09
N SER A 93 2.71 5.65 6.15
CA SER A 93 1.59 5.94 7.05
C SER A 93 0.34 5.11 6.71
N PHE A 94 0.01 4.97 5.43
CA PHE A 94 -1.12 4.16 4.98
C PHE A 94 -0.87 2.67 5.23
N TYR A 95 0.36 2.20 4.95
CA TYR A 95 0.76 0.82 5.23
C TYR A 95 0.61 0.48 6.71
N ASP A 96 1.12 1.33 7.59
CA ASP A 96 1.04 1.13 9.05
C ASP A 96 -0.42 0.94 9.48
N TYR A 97 -1.31 1.78 9.00
CA TYR A 97 -2.73 1.70 9.34
C TYR A 97 -3.41 0.44 8.77
N PHE A 98 -3.16 0.12 7.48
CA PHE A 98 -3.78 -1.03 6.82
C PHE A 98 -3.27 -2.36 7.34
N TYR A 99 -1.98 -2.41 7.74
CA TYR A 99 -1.38 -3.60 8.33
C TYR A 99 -1.74 -3.75 9.81
N HIS A 100 -1.47 -2.75 10.64
CA HIS A 100 -1.55 -2.88 12.08
C HIS A 100 -2.96 -2.64 12.64
N THR A 101 -3.72 -1.72 12.04
CA THR A 101 -5.05 -1.34 12.55
C THR A 101 -6.16 -2.11 11.83
N LEU A 102 -6.22 -2.07 10.52
CA LEU A 102 -7.25 -2.77 9.74
C LEU A 102 -6.96 -4.26 9.54
N GLN A 103 -5.69 -4.66 9.65
CA GLN A 103 -5.20 -6.04 9.56
C GLN A 103 -5.55 -6.74 8.23
N PHE A 104 -5.49 -6.02 7.10
CA PHE A 104 -5.57 -6.65 5.78
C PHE A 104 -4.36 -7.54 5.49
N ALA A 105 -3.19 -7.24 6.05
CA ALA A 105 -2.09 -8.16 6.23
C ALA A 105 -1.85 -8.39 7.73
N LYS A 106 -1.32 -9.55 8.09
CA LYS A 106 -1.06 -9.93 9.50
C LYS A 106 0.37 -10.47 9.60
N LYS A 107 0.89 -10.55 10.82
CA LYS A 107 2.17 -11.21 11.09
C LYS A 107 2.23 -12.60 10.43
N GLY A 108 3.27 -12.86 9.69
CA GLY A 108 3.44 -14.05 8.84
C GLY A 108 3.00 -13.81 7.38
N SER A 109 2.51 -12.61 7.04
CA SER A 109 2.26 -12.20 5.66
C SER A 109 3.56 -12.17 4.86
N LYS A 110 3.45 -12.34 3.54
CA LYS A 110 4.58 -12.10 2.62
C LYS A 110 5.09 -10.65 2.69
N CYS A 111 4.28 -9.69 3.15
CA CYS A 111 4.70 -8.33 3.48
C CYS A 111 5.75 -8.25 4.60
N ASP A 112 5.91 -9.28 5.44
CA ASP A 112 6.97 -9.31 6.44
C ASP A 112 8.33 -9.61 5.82
N LYS A 113 8.34 -10.29 4.66
CA LYS A 113 9.53 -10.65 3.91
C LYS A 113 9.82 -9.69 2.77
N TYR A 114 8.80 -9.28 2.02
CA TYR A 114 8.96 -8.47 0.82
C TYR A 114 8.39 -7.07 1.00
N ARG A 115 9.01 -6.10 0.34
CA ARG A 115 8.45 -4.77 0.13
C ARG A 115 7.33 -4.83 -0.90
N MET A 116 6.24 -4.12 -0.67
CA MET A 116 5.24 -3.85 -1.72
C MET A 116 5.88 -2.99 -2.81
N MET A 117 5.43 -3.15 -4.05
CA MET A 117 6.05 -2.48 -5.19
C MET A 117 5.21 -1.29 -5.65
N VAL A 118 5.88 -0.18 -5.93
CA VAL A 118 5.26 1.01 -6.53
C VAL A 118 5.96 1.29 -7.85
N MET A 119 5.20 1.31 -8.94
CA MET A 119 5.68 1.47 -10.31
C MET A 119 5.17 2.80 -10.86
N ILE A 120 6.05 3.80 -10.95
CA ILE A 120 5.69 5.13 -11.45
C ILE A 120 5.92 5.16 -12.96
N ASN A 121 4.83 5.16 -13.72
CA ASN A 121 4.86 5.15 -15.19
C ASN A 121 5.07 6.56 -15.74
N TYR A 122 5.98 6.71 -16.71
CA TYR A 122 6.17 7.96 -17.45
C TYR A 122 5.11 8.07 -18.57
N SER A 123 3.90 8.45 -18.17
CA SER A 123 2.71 8.44 -19.03
C SER A 123 1.73 9.54 -18.65
N LEU A 124 0.95 10.01 -19.63
CA LEU A 124 -0.18 10.93 -19.45
C LEU A 124 -1.53 10.21 -19.29
N GLU A 125 -1.55 8.88 -19.35
CA GLU A 125 -2.80 8.09 -19.33
C GLU A 125 -3.58 8.17 -18.01
N GLY A 126 -3.03 8.76 -16.98
CA GLY A 126 -3.72 8.90 -15.69
C GLY A 126 -3.94 7.56 -14.98
N THR A 127 -3.06 6.61 -15.22
CA THR A 127 -3.10 5.30 -14.57
C THR A 127 -3.01 5.47 -13.05
N ALA A 128 -3.93 4.81 -12.36
CA ALA A 128 -3.83 4.46 -10.95
C ALA A 128 -4.48 3.09 -10.80
N TYR A 129 -3.72 2.11 -10.34
CA TYR A 129 -4.17 0.73 -10.20
C TYR A 129 -3.44 0.04 -9.05
N GLY A 130 -4.20 -0.50 -8.12
CA GLY A 130 -3.71 -1.34 -7.03
C GLY A 130 -4.04 -2.81 -7.27
N GLY A 131 -3.10 -3.68 -6.98
CA GLY A 131 -3.24 -5.12 -7.17
C GLY A 131 -2.06 -5.86 -6.57
N ASP A 132 -1.60 -6.87 -7.26
CA ASP A 132 -0.42 -7.65 -6.86
C ASP A 132 0.46 -8.03 -8.05
N TYR A 133 1.68 -8.42 -7.75
CA TYR A 133 2.58 -9.10 -8.67
C TYR A 133 2.59 -10.60 -8.39
N ASP A 134 2.25 -11.38 -9.42
CA ASP A 134 2.37 -12.85 -9.49
C ASP A 134 1.61 -13.61 -8.39
N GLY A 135 0.66 -13.01 -7.68
CA GLY A 135 0.05 -13.59 -6.49
C GLY A 135 1.01 -13.66 -5.30
N GLU A 136 2.06 -12.84 -5.29
CA GLU A 136 3.10 -12.87 -4.26
C GLU A 136 3.09 -11.65 -3.36
N ILE A 137 3.06 -10.44 -3.94
CA ILE A 137 3.16 -9.21 -3.16
C ILE A 137 2.29 -8.09 -3.76
N GLY A 138 1.64 -7.33 -2.89
CA GLY A 138 0.87 -6.16 -3.31
C GLY A 138 1.70 -5.16 -4.10
N ALA A 139 1.08 -4.58 -5.12
CA ALA A 139 1.73 -3.64 -6.02
C ALA A 139 0.79 -2.51 -6.43
N LEU A 140 1.38 -1.38 -6.81
CA LEU A 140 0.71 -0.15 -7.22
C LEU A 140 1.35 0.37 -8.51
N TRP A 141 0.54 0.65 -9.53
CA TRP A 141 0.98 1.31 -10.77
C TRP A 141 0.34 2.68 -10.85
N VAL A 142 1.15 3.73 -11.06
CA VAL A 142 0.65 5.09 -10.99
C VAL A 142 1.34 6.01 -11.99
N ALA A 143 0.57 6.93 -12.59
CA ALA A 143 1.09 8.01 -13.42
C ALA A 143 1.20 9.33 -12.62
N PRO A 144 2.09 10.27 -13.00
CA PRO A 144 2.36 11.49 -12.25
C PRO A 144 1.15 12.36 -11.94
N ASN A 145 0.17 12.41 -12.85
CA ASN A 145 -1.04 13.20 -12.66
C ASN A 145 -1.94 12.72 -11.50
N ARG A 146 -1.70 11.50 -10.99
CA ARG A 146 -2.36 10.93 -9.79
C ARG A 146 -1.58 11.18 -8.50
N LEU A 147 -0.38 11.77 -8.61
CA LEU A 147 0.52 12.06 -7.50
C LEU A 147 0.59 13.55 -7.15
N GLN A 148 -0.26 14.39 -7.77
CA GLN A 148 -0.25 15.86 -7.58
C GLN A 148 -0.98 16.31 -6.32
N ASP A 149 -1.93 15.53 -5.81
CA ASP A 149 -2.61 15.80 -4.55
C ASP A 149 -1.70 15.46 -3.36
N LYS A 150 -1.42 16.42 -2.50
CA LYS A 150 -0.58 16.22 -1.33
C LYS A 150 -1.16 15.21 -0.32
N LYS A 151 -2.48 15.05 -0.27
CA LYS A 151 -3.14 14.05 0.59
C LYS A 151 -3.03 12.65 0.01
N LEU A 152 -2.77 12.54 -1.30
CA LEU A 152 -2.66 11.28 -2.04
C LEU A 152 -3.89 10.38 -1.86
N ASN A 153 -5.10 10.95 -1.93
CA ASN A 153 -6.35 10.20 -1.79
C ASN A 153 -6.43 9.03 -2.77
N CYS A 154 -6.10 9.27 -4.05
CA CYS A 154 -6.07 8.23 -5.07
C CYS A 154 -5.09 7.10 -4.69
N ILE A 155 -3.93 7.44 -4.15
CA ILE A 155 -2.92 6.44 -3.74
C ILE A 155 -3.37 5.63 -2.52
N ALA A 156 -4.02 6.27 -1.55
CA ALA A 156 -4.60 5.55 -0.41
C ALA A 156 -5.67 4.54 -0.86
N HIS A 157 -6.50 4.91 -1.85
CA HIS A 157 -7.49 4.03 -2.45
C HIS A 157 -6.84 2.83 -3.15
N GLU A 158 -5.89 3.09 -4.06
CA GLU A 158 -5.23 2.03 -4.83
C GLU A 158 -4.35 1.12 -3.96
N LEU A 159 -3.70 1.67 -2.93
CA LEU A 159 -2.99 0.86 -1.96
C LEU A 159 -3.97 -0.05 -1.17
N GLY A 160 -5.20 0.41 -0.95
CA GLY A 160 -6.28 -0.41 -0.42
C GLY A 160 -6.48 -1.68 -1.25
N HIS A 161 -6.53 -1.58 -2.58
CA HIS A 161 -6.62 -2.74 -3.49
C HIS A 161 -5.40 -3.66 -3.36
N SER A 162 -4.19 -3.10 -3.22
CA SER A 162 -2.99 -3.90 -3.03
C SER A 162 -3.06 -4.73 -1.73
N PHE A 163 -3.61 -4.16 -0.66
CA PHE A 163 -3.82 -4.88 0.60
C PHE A 163 -4.97 -5.90 0.54
N GLN A 164 -6.02 -5.63 -0.23
CA GLN A 164 -7.09 -6.61 -0.49
C GLN A 164 -6.52 -7.83 -1.23
N SER A 165 -5.71 -7.60 -2.27
CA SER A 165 -5.00 -8.66 -3.01
C SER A 165 -4.02 -9.42 -2.12
N GLN A 166 -3.39 -8.74 -1.15
CA GLN A 166 -2.44 -9.38 -0.24
C GLN A 166 -3.05 -10.53 0.57
N ILE A 167 -4.35 -10.48 0.89
CA ILE A 167 -5.04 -11.59 1.56
C ILE A 167 -4.97 -12.87 0.71
N THR A 168 -5.18 -12.75 -0.60
CA THR A 168 -5.07 -13.90 -1.52
C THR A 168 -3.62 -14.31 -1.76
N CYS A 169 -2.70 -13.36 -1.87
CA CYS A 169 -1.26 -13.61 -1.96
C CYS A 169 -0.74 -14.41 -0.76
N ASP A 170 -1.27 -14.13 0.43
CA ASP A 170 -0.91 -14.84 1.67
C ASP A 170 -1.63 -16.19 1.83
N GLY A 171 -2.50 -16.57 0.87
CA GLY A 171 -3.31 -17.78 0.96
C GLY A 171 -4.34 -17.76 2.09
N GLN A 172 -4.78 -16.57 2.53
CA GLN A 172 -5.68 -16.40 3.68
C GLN A 172 -7.16 -16.36 3.30
N GLY A 173 -7.51 -16.48 2.03
CA GLY A 173 -8.88 -16.49 1.54
C GLY A 173 -8.98 -16.19 0.05
N GLU A 174 -10.18 -16.25 -0.49
CA GLU A 174 -10.45 -16.02 -1.92
C GLU A 174 -10.91 -14.60 -2.21
N ALA A 175 -11.22 -13.80 -1.18
CA ALA A 175 -11.69 -12.42 -1.29
C ALA A 175 -12.75 -12.26 -2.41
N TRP A 176 -13.72 -13.17 -2.46
CA TRP A 176 -14.81 -13.30 -3.47
C TRP A 176 -14.32 -13.34 -4.93
N GLY A 177 -13.03 -13.47 -5.18
CA GLY A 177 -12.45 -13.48 -6.53
C GLY A 177 -12.41 -12.12 -7.21
N GLY A 178 -12.44 -11.03 -6.44
CA GLY A 178 -12.49 -9.65 -6.92
C GLY A 178 -13.89 -9.24 -7.37
N SER A 179 -14.56 -8.40 -6.61
CA SER A 179 -15.91 -7.92 -6.92
C SER A 179 -16.02 -6.41 -6.68
N GLY A 180 -17.18 -5.80 -6.97
CA GLY A 180 -17.45 -4.39 -6.66
C GLY A 180 -17.30 -4.02 -5.18
N PHE A 181 -17.24 -5.00 -4.28
CA PHE A 181 -16.95 -4.78 -2.87
C PHE A 181 -15.52 -4.29 -2.63
N PHE A 182 -14.59 -4.58 -3.55
CA PHE A 182 -13.22 -4.07 -3.53
C PHE A 182 -13.18 -2.54 -3.59
N GLU A 183 -13.88 -1.92 -4.52
CA GLU A 183 -13.94 -0.47 -4.67
C GLU A 183 -14.48 0.22 -3.41
N MET A 184 -15.60 -0.28 -2.92
CA MET A 184 -16.23 0.23 -1.69
C MET A 184 -15.29 0.11 -0.49
N THR A 185 -14.54 -0.97 -0.40
CA THR A 185 -13.60 -1.20 0.70
C THR A 185 -12.39 -0.29 0.57
N SER A 186 -11.86 -0.08 -0.64
CA SER A 186 -10.78 0.88 -0.86
C SER A 186 -11.21 2.32 -0.50
N GLN A 187 -12.43 2.71 -0.81
CA GLN A 187 -13.00 3.99 -0.35
C GLN A 187 -13.11 4.07 1.17
N TRP A 188 -13.50 2.98 1.83
CA TRP A 188 -13.55 2.90 3.28
C TRP A 188 -12.14 2.98 3.90
N MET A 189 -11.16 2.29 3.33
CA MET A 189 -9.75 2.34 3.76
C MET A 189 -9.15 3.74 3.59
N LEU A 190 -9.41 4.39 2.44
CA LEU A 190 -9.04 5.78 2.17
C LEU A 190 -9.64 6.72 3.24
N TRP A 191 -10.92 6.59 3.54
CA TRP A 191 -11.59 7.41 4.54
C TRP A 191 -10.93 7.30 5.92
N HIS A 192 -10.47 6.11 6.29
CA HIS A 192 -9.81 5.88 7.58
C HIS A 192 -8.43 6.55 7.68
N VAL A 193 -7.66 6.65 6.59
CA VAL A 193 -6.33 7.28 6.61
C VAL A 193 -6.37 8.77 6.24
N ASN A 194 -7.38 9.20 5.50
CA ASN A 194 -7.64 10.60 5.16
C ASN A 194 -9.09 10.96 5.54
N PRO A 195 -9.39 11.24 6.83
CA PRO A 195 -10.76 11.46 7.31
C PRO A 195 -11.47 12.62 6.62
N GLU A 196 -10.74 13.61 6.12
CA GLU A 196 -11.28 14.75 5.40
C GLU A 196 -11.78 14.39 3.98
N TRP A 197 -11.53 13.16 3.50
CA TRP A 197 -11.99 12.69 2.20
C TRP A 197 -13.48 12.93 1.98
N VAL A 198 -14.33 12.67 2.97
CA VAL A 198 -15.79 12.91 2.86
C VAL A 198 -16.16 14.37 2.64
N THR A 199 -15.26 15.30 3.00
CA THR A 199 -15.42 16.75 2.74
C THR A 199 -14.79 17.12 1.40
N ASP A 200 -13.60 16.65 1.11
CA ASP A 200 -12.85 16.97 -0.11
C ASP A 200 -13.54 16.41 -1.36
N GLU A 201 -14.07 15.20 -1.26
CA GLU A 201 -14.76 14.48 -2.32
C GLU A 201 -16.24 14.26 -1.98
N ASN A 202 -16.90 15.26 -1.41
CA ASN A 202 -18.25 15.12 -0.89
C ASN A 202 -19.30 14.81 -1.97
N TYR A 203 -18.94 14.92 -3.25
CA TYR A 203 -19.80 14.48 -4.35
C TYR A 203 -20.19 12.99 -4.25
N HIS A 204 -19.35 12.15 -3.63
CA HIS A 204 -19.67 10.74 -3.33
C HIS A 204 -20.84 10.66 -2.33
N TRP A 205 -20.80 11.45 -1.25
CA TRP A 205 -21.89 11.55 -0.28
C TRP A 205 -23.18 12.08 -0.90
N VAL A 206 -23.09 13.17 -1.65
CA VAL A 206 -24.26 13.75 -2.33
C VAL A 206 -24.90 12.75 -3.30
N ALA A 207 -24.08 11.97 -4.01
CA ALA A 207 -24.59 10.95 -4.91
C ALA A 207 -25.19 9.75 -4.14
N PHE A 208 -24.56 9.31 -3.05
CA PHE A 208 -25.09 8.26 -2.18
C PHE A 208 -26.48 8.64 -1.63
N CYS A 209 -26.66 9.87 -1.12
CA CYS A 209 -27.94 10.32 -0.59
C CYS A 209 -29.09 10.26 -1.62
N LYS A 210 -28.78 10.39 -2.92
CA LYS A 210 -29.76 10.24 -3.99
C LYS A 210 -30.12 8.79 -4.30
N ASP A 211 -29.20 7.87 -4.00
CA ASP A 211 -29.25 6.47 -4.41
C ASP A 211 -29.44 5.48 -3.23
N THR A 212 -29.80 5.96 -2.04
CA THR A 212 -30.02 5.14 -0.84
C THR A 212 -31.05 4.00 -1.00
N HIS A 213 -31.94 4.12 -2.00
CA HIS A 213 -32.92 3.10 -2.34
C HIS A 213 -32.34 1.93 -3.19
N LYS A 214 -31.11 2.07 -3.66
CA LYS A 214 -30.42 1.06 -4.46
C LYS A 214 -29.57 0.16 -3.56
N ALA A 215 -29.35 -1.09 -4.02
CA ALA A 215 -28.44 -2.01 -3.34
C ALA A 215 -27.02 -1.42 -3.27
N PHE A 216 -26.33 -1.59 -2.16
CA PHE A 216 -25.00 -1.03 -1.95
C PHE A 216 -23.94 -1.60 -2.92
N LEU A 217 -24.11 -2.84 -3.39
CA LEU A 217 -23.24 -3.47 -4.41
C LEU A 217 -23.64 -3.13 -5.85
N GLN A 218 -24.65 -2.27 -6.07
CA GLN A 218 -24.99 -1.86 -7.41
C GLN A 218 -23.84 -1.03 -8.01
N LEU A 219 -23.55 -1.26 -9.30
CA LEU A 219 -22.39 -0.70 -10.00
C LEU A 219 -22.29 0.85 -9.87
N THR A 220 -23.42 1.56 -9.83
CA THR A 220 -23.45 3.01 -9.64
C THR A 220 -23.09 3.46 -8.22
N ASN A 221 -23.07 2.53 -7.25
CA ASN A 221 -22.84 2.82 -5.82
C ASN A 221 -21.54 2.30 -5.27
N ILE A 222 -20.78 1.50 -6.01
CA ILE A 222 -19.57 0.84 -5.49
C ILE A 222 -18.54 1.81 -4.91
N TYR A 223 -18.41 3.01 -5.46
CA TYR A 223 -17.54 4.07 -4.93
C TYR A 223 -18.25 4.99 -3.92
N ARG A 224 -19.54 4.84 -3.71
CA ARG A 224 -20.36 5.82 -2.97
C ARG A 224 -20.93 5.27 -1.68
N SER A 225 -20.74 3.99 -1.39
CA SER A 225 -21.39 3.29 -0.28
C SER A 225 -20.43 2.70 0.77
N PRO A 226 -19.30 3.35 1.13
CA PRO A 226 -18.41 2.83 2.18
C PRO A 226 -19.07 2.82 3.57
N TYR A 227 -20.20 3.48 3.72
CA TYR A 227 -20.92 3.66 4.99
C TYR A 227 -21.43 2.35 5.60
N VAL A 228 -21.76 1.36 4.77
CA VAL A 228 -22.15 0.02 5.27
C VAL A 228 -20.96 -0.67 5.95
N LEU A 229 -19.76 -0.50 5.42
CA LEU A 229 -18.53 -1.05 6.02
C LEU A 229 -18.21 -0.34 7.31
N GLU A 230 -18.40 0.97 7.37
CA GLU A 230 -18.24 1.74 8.59
C GLU A 230 -19.23 1.28 9.66
N TYR A 231 -20.50 1.06 9.31
CA TYR A 231 -21.50 0.51 10.24
C TYR A 231 -21.07 -0.88 10.76
N TRP A 232 -20.56 -1.76 9.90
CA TRP A 232 -20.11 -3.09 10.31
C TRP A 232 -18.86 -3.00 11.21
N SER A 233 -17.93 -2.12 10.89
CA SER A 233 -16.72 -1.93 11.70
C SER A 233 -17.01 -1.33 13.05
N GLN A 234 -17.95 -0.39 13.17
CA GLN A 234 -18.40 0.15 14.47
C GLN A 234 -19.08 -0.92 15.31
N LYS A 235 -19.79 -1.85 14.70
CA LYS A 235 -20.51 -2.91 15.39
C LYS A 235 -19.60 -4.06 15.83
N HIS A 236 -18.58 -4.40 15.07
CA HIS A 236 -17.80 -5.62 15.26
C HIS A 236 -16.28 -5.39 15.42
N GLY A 237 -15.83 -4.15 15.34
CA GLY A 237 -14.43 -3.77 15.38
C GLY A 237 -13.82 -3.58 13.99
N LEU A 238 -12.71 -2.82 13.93
CA LEU A 238 -12.10 -2.38 12.67
C LEU A 238 -11.59 -3.52 11.78
N THR A 239 -11.24 -4.65 12.36
CA THR A 239 -10.67 -5.80 11.62
C THR A 239 -11.73 -6.62 10.90
N VAL A 240 -13.02 -6.39 11.18
CA VAL A 240 -14.12 -7.21 10.63
C VAL A 240 -14.14 -7.22 9.11
N ILE A 241 -13.77 -6.12 8.46
CA ILE A 241 -13.79 -6.03 7.00
C ILE A 241 -12.70 -6.93 6.40
N ALA A 242 -11.49 -6.89 6.94
CA ALA A 242 -10.42 -7.81 6.52
C ALA A 242 -10.78 -9.28 6.78
N ASP A 243 -11.46 -9.56 7.89
CA ASP A 243 -11.91 -10.92 8.19
C ASP A 243 -13.04 -11.40 7.26
N LEU A 244 -13.91 -10.48 6.79
CA LEU A 244 -14.88 -10.77 5.72
C LEU A 244 -14.16 -11.16 4.40
N PHE A 245 -13.12 -10.42 4.01
CA PHE A 245 -12.30 -10.76 2.82
C PHE A 245 -11.67 -12.16 2.94
N ARG A 246 -11.22 -12.55 4.12
CA ARG A 246 -10.66 -13.89 4.37
C ARG A 246 -11.70 -15.00 4.26
N GLN A 247 -12.96 -14.72 4.60
CA GLN A 247 -14.03 -15.70 4.60
C GLN A 247 -14.85 -15.72 3.30
N GLY A 248 -14.78 -14.65 2.49
CA GLY A 248 -15.51 -14.50 1.25
C GLY A 248 -15.05 -15.48 0.18
N LYS A 249 -15.96 -16.38 -0.27
CA LYS A 249 -15.71 -17.37 -1.30
C LYS A 249 -15.98 -16.80 -2.68
N LYS A 250 -15.23 -17.22 -3.67
CA LYS A 250 -15.41 -16.79 -5.07
C LYS A 250 -16.87 -17.01 -5.52
N GLY A 251 -17.49 -15.92 -6.00
CA GLY A 251 -18.87 -15.93 -6.48
C GLY A 251 -19.94 -15.85 -5.38
N GLU A 252 -19.55 -15.77 -4.10
CA GLU A 252 -20.48 -15.50 -3.01
C GLU A 252 -20.78 -14.01 -2.91
N ASP A 253 -22.00 -13.67 -2.48
CA ASP A 253 -22.35 -12.28 -2.16
C ASP A 253 -21.73 -11.89 -0.80
N PRO A 254 -21.00 -10.77 -0.69
CA PRO A 254 -20.41 -10.33 0.57
C PRO A 254 -21.39 -10.16 1.73
N ALA A 255 -22.66 -9.83 1.46
CA ALA A 255 -23.69 -9.77 2.49
C ALA A 255 -24.02 -11.16 3.03
N MET A 256 -23.91 -12.21 2.21
CA MET A 256 -24.09 -13.59 2.66
C MET A 256 -22.93 -14.05 3.52
N THR A 257 -21.68 -13.69 3.15
CA THR A 257 -20.50 -13.92 4.01
C THR A 257 -20.68 -13.27 5.37
N TYR A 258 -21.10 -11.99 5.40
CA TYR A 258 -21.38 -11.27 6.66
C TYR A 258 -22.46 -11.98 7.49
N LYS A 259 -23.55 -12.38 6.83
CA LYS A 259 -24.67 -13.08 7.47
C LYS A 259 -24.23 -14.42 8.10
N GLN A 260 -23.43 -15.20 7.39
CA GLN A 260 -22.88 -16.47 7.87
C GLN A 260 -21.91 -16.24 9.04
N MET A 261 -21.02 -15.26 8.94
CA MET A 261 -20.00 -14.94 9.92
C MET A 261 -20.59 -14.58 11.30
N PHE A 262 -21.78 -13.96 11.31
CA PHE A 262 -22.45 -13.51 12.52
C PHE A 262 -23.74 -14.32 12.85
N ASN A 263 -23.98 -15.43 12.18
CA ASN A 263 -25.17 -16.30 12.38
C ASN A 263 -26.49 -15.52 12.30
N LEU A 264 -26.60 -14.58 11.36
CA LEU A 264 -27.81 -13.77 11.18
C LEU A 264 -28.84 -14.56 10.35
N THR A 265 -30.13 -14.43 10.70
CA THR A 265 -31.27 -15.08 10.00
C THR A 265 -31.77 -14.28 8.79
#